data_7c825de8d31c2b1e740b5aaf5ab51266
#
_entry.id   7c825de8d31c2b1e740b5aaf5ab51266
#
_cell.length_a   1.000
_cell.length_b   1.000
_cell.length_c   1.000
_cell.angle_alpha   90.00
_cell.angle_beta   90.00
_cell.angle_gamma   90.00
#
_symmetry.space_group_name_H-M   'P 1'
#
loop_
_entity.id
_entity.type
_entity.pdbx_description
1 polymer ?
#
loop_
_entity_poly.entity_id
_entity_poly.type
_entity_poly.pdbx_seq_one_letter_code
_entity_poly.pdbx_strand_id
1 'polypeptide(L)'
;MSDIKQLISIIIPVFNESESIGFLLDEVINVMSFHKFNFELIVVNDGSKDNTQQVLKQLTLKIKELSVISLRKNYGQTAAMSAGFDNSKGDIVITLDGDLQNDPNDIPILISEINNGYDLICGWRFDRKDKLINRKIPSKIANKLIANVTGLKLHDYGCSLKAFKKEIIDDIKLYGELHRFLPVLANIEGARIKEIKVNHRSRQYGTSTVSYTHLTLPTTFGV
;
A
#
# COMPACT_ATOMS: atom_id res chain seq x y z
N MET A 1 -2.44 11.95 -32.72
CA MET A 1 -2.86 12.09 -31.31
C MET A 1 -1.69 11.56 -30.51
N SER A 2 -1.04 12.39 -29.69
CA SER A 2 0.04 11.93 -28.80
C SER A 2 -0.61 10.96 -27.82
N ASP A 3 -0.15 9.72 -27.81
CA ASP A 3 -0.51 8.76 -26.74
C ASP A 3 -0.07 9.38 -25.43
N ILE A 4 -1.00 10.00 -24.71
CA ILE A 4 -0.78 10.43 -23.33
C ILE A 4 -0.56 9.14 -22.56
N LYS A 5 0.71 8.86 -22.26
CA LYS A 5 1.10 7.64 -21.58
C LYS A 5 0.55 7.73 -20.16
N GLN A 6 -0.34 6.81 -19.78
CA GLN A 6 -0.95 6.71 -18.46
C GLN A 6 0.12 6.89 -17.36
N LEU A 7 -0.12 7.79 -16.42
CA LEU A 7 0.76 8.03 -15.27
C LEU A 7 0.37 7.09 -14.12
N ILE A 8 1.36 6.53 -13.45
CA ILE A 8 1.19 5.63 -12.32
C ILE A 8 1.83 6.26 -11.08
N SER A 9 1.06 6.50 -10.04
CA SER A 9 1.57 6.95 -8.74
C SER A 9 1.82 5.76 -7.83
N ILE A 10 3.04 5.61 -7.32
CA ILE A 10 3.41 4.56 -6.38
C ILE A 10 3.60 5.19 -5.01
N ILE A 11 2.74 4.84 -4.06
CA ILE A 11 2.72 5.39 -2.70
C ILE A 11 3.34 4.40 -1.74
N ILE A 12 4.35 4.85 -1.01
CA ILE A 12 5.13 4.04 -0.06
C ILE A 12 5.14 4.75 1.30
N PRO A 13 4.24 4.39 2.24
CA PRO A 13 4.35 4.86 3.61
C PRO A 13 5.54 4.19 4.30
N VAL A 14 6.33 4.98 5.04
CA VAL A 14 7.52 4.50 5.75
C VAL A 14 7.59 5.05 7.18
N PHE A 15 8.03 4.19 8.10
CA PHE A 15 8.34 4.57 9.48
C PHE A 15 9.51 3.75 9.99
N ASN A 16 10.69 4.38 10.19
CA ASN A 16 11.93 3.75 10.58
C ASN A 16 12.39 2.64 9.60
N GLU A 17 12.51 3.01 8.33
CA GLU A 17 12.88 2.10 7.23
C GLU A 17 14.17 2.58 6.52
N SER A 18 15.12 3.15 7.29
CA SER A 18 16.39 3.68 6.72
C SER A 18 17.24 2.65 6.01
N GLU A 19 17.13 1.35 6.41
CA GLU A 19 17.93 0.26 5.84
C GLU A 19 17.28 -0.36 4.59
N SER A 20 15.95 -0.28 4.46
CA SER A 20 15.17 -0.95 3.41
C SER A 20 14.80 -0.05 2.25
N ILE A 21 14.49 1.24 2.53
CA ILE A 21 13.83 2.11 1.55
C ILE A 21 14.66 2.34 0.27
N GLY A 22 15.98 2.44 0.37
CA GLY A 22 16.84 2.62 -0.80
C GLY A 22 16.74 1.44 -1.76
N PHE A 23 16.85 0.21 -1.24
CA PHE A 23 16.73 -1.01 -2.03
C PHE A 23 15.35 -1.17 -2.67
N LEU A 24 14.30 -0.85 -1.92
CA LEU A 24 12.94 -0.90 -2.45
C LEU A 24 12.74 0.05 -3.63
N LEU A 25 13.19 1.31 -3.50
CA LEU A 25 13.08 2.28 -4.59
C LEU A 25 13.84 1.84 -5.83
N ASP A 26 15.04 1.29 -5.67
CA ASP A 26 15.82 0.76 -6.79
C ASP A 26 15.09 -0.40 -7.49
N GLU A 27 14.50 -1.34 -6.74
CA GLU A 27 13.71 -2.44 -7.32
C GLU A 27 12.47 -1.92 -8.07
N VAL A 28 11.72 -0.99 -7.48
CA VAL A 28 10.54 -0.39 -8.12
C VAL A 28 10.93 0.33 -9.41
N ILE A 29 11.97 1.16 -9.38
CA ILE A 29 12.44 1.90 -10.56
C ILE A 29 12.86 0.95 -11.68
N ASN A 30 13.58 -0.12 -11.33
CA ASN A 30 14.02 -1.13 -12.30
C ASN A 30 12.82 -1.79 -12.99
N VAL A 31 11.79 -2.22 -12.22
CA VAL A 31 10.57 -2.83 -12.78
C VAL A 31 9.81 -1.84 -13.66
N MET A 32 9.57 -0.62 -13.17
CA MET A 32 8.80 0.38 -13.91
C MET A 32 9.51 0.80 -15.20
N SER A 33 10.83 0.96 -15.16
CA SER A 33 11.65 1.32 -16.32
C SER A 33 11.72 0.19 -17.34
N PHE A 34 11.88 -1.07 -16.89
CA PHE A 34 11.90 -2.25 -17.77
C PHE A 34 10.61 -2.36 -18.59
N HIS A 35 9.47 -2.13 -17.97
CA HIS A 35 8.17 -2.13 -18.63
C HIS A 35 7.82 -0.81 -19.32
N LYS A 36 8.70 0.20 -19.26
CA LYS A 36 8.52 1.54 -19.87
C LYS A 36 7.24 2.25 -19.41
N PHE A 37 6.84 2.04 -18.17
CA PHE A 37 5.74 2.77 -17.56
C PHE A 37 6.14 4.23 -17.28
N ASN A 38 5.18 5.15 -17.38
CA ASN A 38 5.32 6.51 -16.90
C ASN A 38 4.86 6.53 -15.43
N PHE A 39 5.71 6.97 -14.50
CA PHE A 39 5.42 6.84 -13.08
C PHE A 39 6.00 7.97 -12.24
N GLU A 40 5.44 8.14 -11.07
CA GLU A 40 5.97 8.92 -9.95
C GLU A 40 6.03 8.07 -8.69
N LEU A 41 6.99 8.34 -7.82
CA LEU A 41 7.17 7.73 -6.51
C LEU A 41 6.83 8.75 -5.43
N ILE A 42 5.93 8.40 -4.53
CA ILE A 42 5.53 9.24 -3.40
C ILE A 42 5.82 8.48 -2.11
N VAL A 43 6.96 8.80 -1.49
CA VAL A 43 7.32 8.23 -0.20
C VAL A 43 6.79 9.15 0.90
N VAL A 44 5.99 8.59 1.80
CA VAL A 44 5.45 9.34 2.94
C VAL A 44 6.13 8.88 4.22
N ASN A 45 7.02 9.71 4.75
CA ASN A 45 7.70 9.48 6.02
C ASN A 45 6.77 9.87 7.18
N ASP A 46 6.27 8.86 7.89
CA ASP A 46 5.36 9.02 9.03
C ASP A 46 6.12 9.35 10.33
N GLY A 47 6.95 10.40 10.29
CA GLY A 47 7.66 10.91 11.45
C GLY A 47 8.71 9.94 12.01
N SER A 48 9.50 9.30 11.15
CA SER A 48 10.60 8.39 11.54
C SER A 48 11.57 9.04 12.53
N LYS A 49 12.09 8.22 13.43
CA LYS A 49 13.04 8.62 14.48
C LYS A 49 14.48 8.17 14.19
N ASP A 50 14.66 7.35 13.16
CA ASP A 50 15.95 6.88 12.66
C ASP A 50 16.48 7.77 11.52
N ASN A 51 17.44 7.26 10.75
CA ASN A 51 18.04 7.98 9.63
C ASN A 51 17.17 8.01 8.34
N THR A 52 15.92 7.51 8.37
CA THR A 52 15.05 7.44 7.19
C THR A 52 14.93 8.79 6.48
N GLN A 53 14.72 9.88 7.24
CA GLN A 53 14.59 11.23 6.67
C GLN A 53 15.84 11.66 5.91
N GLN A 54 17.03 11.34 6.44
CA GLN A 54 18.30 11.72 5.81
C GLN A 54 18.53 10.91 4.53
N VAL A 55 18.23 9.59 4.57
CA VAL A 55 18.31 8.70 3.41
C VAL A 55 17.37 9.19 2.31
N LEU A 56 16.11 9.49 2.62
CA LEU A 56 15.15 10.01 1.66
C LEU A 56 15.59 11.32 1.03
N LYS A 57 16.13 12.25 1.81
CA LYS A 57 16.69 13.51 1.29
C LYS A 57 17.83 13.29 0.29
N GLN A 58 18.67 12.27 0.52
CA GLN A 58 19.75 11.95 -0.42
C GLN A 58 19.19 11.29 -1.70
N LEU A 59 18.16 10.45 -1.58
CA LEU A 59 17.53 9.79 -2.71
C LEU A 59 16.79 10.77 -3.62
N THR A 60 16.15 11.82 -3.08
CA THR A 60 15.48 12.86 -3.91
C THR A 60 16.46 13.65 -4.80
N LEU A 61 17.74 13.68 -4.45
CA LEU A 61 18.78 14.30 -5.30
C LEU A 61 19.17 13.42 -6.50
N LYS A 62 18.89 12.12 -6.44
CA LYS A 62 19.31 11.12 -7.43
C LYS A 62 18.15 10.61 -8.28
N ILE A 63 16.95 10.55 -7.71
CA ILE A 63 15.76 9.95 -8.32
C ILE A 63 14.80 11.08 -8.70
N LYS A 64 14.67 11.33 -9.97
CA LYS A 64 13.88 12.43 -10.55
C LYS A 64 12.37 12.24 -10.29
N GLU A 65 11.92 11.01 -10.32
CA GLU A 65 10.51 10.60 -10.15
C GLU A 65 10.06 10.60 -8.68
N LEU A 66 10.99 10.82 -7.71
CA LEU A 66 10.73 10.71 -6.29
C LEU A 66 10.29 12.04 -5.67
N SER A 67 9.13 11.99 -5.03
CA SER A 67 8.65 13.02 -4.10
C SER A 67 8.59 12.45 -2.68
N VAL A 68 8.96 13.25 -1.69
CA VAL A 68 8.94 12.85 -0.28
C VAL A 68 8.05 13.79 0.51
N ILE A 69 7.08 13.22 1.21
CA ILE A 69 6.21 13.92 2.16
C ILE A 69 6.65 13.50 3.56
N SER A 70 6.91 14.48 4.45
CA SER A 70 7.30 14.18 5.83
C SER A 70 6.26 14.70 6.80
N LEU A 71 5.67 13.79 7.57
CA LEU A 71 4.74 14.13 8.63
C LEU A 71 5.50 14.58 9.88
N ARG A 72 4.91 15.48 10.67
CA ARG A 72 5.56 16.06 11.86
C ARG A 72 5.84 15.07 12.98
N LYS A 73 5.04 13.98 13.06
CA LYS A 73 5.17 12.87 14.01
C LYS A 73 4.54 11.63 13.41
N ASN A 74 4.68 10.49 14.08
CA ASN A 74 3.95 9.29 13.69
C ASN A 74 2.45 9.46 13.92
N TYR A 75 1.67 9.48 12.83
CA TYR A 75 0.21 9.54 12.83
C TYR A 75 -0.42 8.21 12.45
N GLY A 76 0.39 7.21 12.08
CA GLY A 76 -0.04 5.89 11.64
C GLY A 76 -0.17 5.75 10.12
N GLN A 77 -0.15 4.51 9.67
CA GLN A 77 -0.11 4.14 8.25
C GLN A 77 -1.26 4.76 7.44
N THR A 78 -2.47 4.84 8.01
CA THR A 78 -3.63 5.43 7.33
C THR A 78 -3.41 6.90 6.99
N ALA A 79 -2.87 7.68 7.93
CA ALA A 79 -2.59 9.11 7.69
C ALA A 79 -1.50 9.28 6.63
N ALA A 80 -0.46 8.44 6.68
CA ALA A 80 0.59 8.45 5.67
C ALA A 80 0.06 8.08 4.28
N MET A 81 -0.81 7.07 4.19
CA MET A 81 -1.47 6.70 2.92
C MET A 81 -2.36 7.82 2.41
N SER A 82 -3.18 8.45 3.26
CA SER A 82 -4.03 9.58 2.89
C SER A 82 -3.19 10.73 2.30
N ALA A 83 -2.10 11.11 2.98
CA ALA A 83 -1.20 12.14 2.45
C ALA A 83 -0.60 11.76 1.09
N GLY A 84 -0.31 10.48 0.87
CA GLY A 84 0.14 9.97 -0.42
C GLY A 84 -0.95 10.07 -1.49
N PHE A 85 -2.19 9.68 -1.18
CA PHE A 85 -3.33 9.77 -2.09
C PHE A 85 -3.63 11.20 -2.51
N ASP A 86 -3.66 12.14 -1.55
CA ASP A 86 -3.92 13.56 -1.79
C ASP A 86 -2.87 14.21 -2.71
N ASN A 87 -1.66 13.67 -2.77
CA ASN A 87 -0.57 14.19 -3.60
C ASN A 87 -0.31 13.36 -4.88
N SER A 88 -1.06 12.28 -5.11
CA SER A 88 -0.93 11.46 -6.30
C SER A 88 -1.59 12.09 -7.52
N LYS A 89 -0.91 12.04 -8.68
CA LYS A 89 -1.36 12.62 -9.95
C LYS A 89 -1.64 11.56 -11.01
N GLY A 90 -1.29 10.31 -10.74
CA GLY A 90 -1.42 9.21 -11.69
C GLY A 90 -2.86 8.76 -11.87
N ASP A 91 -3.16 8.25 -13.07
CA ASP A 91 -4.45 7.61 -13.39
C ASP A 91 -4.65 6.31 -12.62
N ILE A 92 -3.53 5.65 -12.30
CA ILE A 92 -3.47 4.46 -11.43
C ILE A 92 -2.65 4.81 -10.19
N VAL A 93 -3.16 4.43 -9.03
CA VAL A 93 -2.47 4.59 -7.75
C VAL A 93 -2.15 3.20 -7.19
N ILE A 94 -0.87 2.96 -6.90
CA ILE A 94 -0.39 1.70 -6.34
C ILE A 94 0.16 1.96 -4.94
N THR A 95 -0.17 1.09 -4.00
CA THR A 95 0.34 1.14 -2.63
C THR A 95 1.20 -0.08 -2.34
N LEU A 96 2.30 0.10 -1.63
CA LEU A 96 3.13 -0.99 -1.08
C LEU A 96 3.86 -0.53 0.17
N ASP A 97 4.22 -1.48 1.05
CA ASP A 97 4.96 -1.19 2.28
C ASP A 97 6.46 -0.98 2.01
N GLY A 98 7.12 -0.17 2.87
CA GLY A 98 8.54 0.18 2.76
C GLY A 98 9.53 -0.92 3.19
N ASP A 99 9.06 -2.09 3.62
CA ASP A 99 9.82 -3.13 4.33
C ASP A 99 10.37 -4.27 3.47
N LEU A 100 10.32 -4.13 2.13
CA LEU A 100 10.75 -5.12 1.13
C LEU A 100 9.98 -6.45 1.14
N GLN A 101 8.87 -6.56 1.87
CA GLN A 101 8.08 -7.80 1.88
C GLN A 101 7.22 -7.96 0.62
N ASN A 102 6.74 -6.88 0.03
CA ASN A 102 6.10 -6.91 -1.28
C ASN A 102 7.14 -7.06 -2.39
N ASP A 103 6.81 -7.79 -3.44
CA ASP A 103 7.65 -7.93 -4.61
C ASP A 103 7.23 -6.93 -5.69
N PRO A 104 8.06 -5.93 -6.05
CA PRO A 104 7.72 -4.97 -7.11
C PRO A 104 7.47 -5.62 -8.48
N ASN A 105 7.98 -6.83 -8.73
CA ASN A 105 7.72 -7.58 -9.96
C ASN A 105 6.24 -7.96 -10.15
N ASP A 106 5.43 -7.89 -9.10
CA ASP A 106 3.99 -8.09 -9.20
C ASP A 106 3.23 -6.81 -9.67
N ILE A 107 3.87 -5.63 -9.69
CA ILE A 107 3.24 -4.37 -10.11
C ILE A 107 2.66 -4.43 -11.54
N PRO A 108 3.37 -4.95 -12.55
CA PRO A 108 2.87 -4.98 -13.93
C PRO A 108 1.55 -5.75 -14.08
N ILE A 109 1.35 -6.84 -13.35
CA ILE A 109 0.09 -7.60 -13.43
C ILE A 109 -1.08 -6.83 -12.80
N LEU A 110 -0.83 -6.05 -11.72
CA LEU A 110 -1.87 -5.20 -11.14
C LEU A 110 -2.31 -4.12 -12.14
N ILE A 111 -1.35 -3.47 -12.81
CA ILE A 111 -1.62 -2.46 -13.84
C ILE A 111 -2.41 -3.06 -15.00
N SER A 112 -2.01 -4.25 -15.47
CA SER A 112 -2.72 -4.95 -16.53
C SER A 112 -4.18 -5.23 -16.18
N GLU A 113 -4.45 -5.63 -14.95
CA GLU A 113 -5.82 -5.92 -14.51
C GLU A 113 -6.67 -4.65 -14.33
N ILE A 114 -6.10 -3.54 -13.91
CA ILE A 114 -6.78 -2.23 -13.96
C ILE A 114 -7.16 -1.90 -15.40
N ASN A 115 -6.24 -2.09 -16.35
CA ASN A 115 -6.48 -1.82 -17.77
C ASN A 115 -7.50 -2.80 -18.39
N ASN A 116 -7.67 -4.01 -17.83
CA ASN A 116 -8.72 -4.96 -18.18
C ASN A 116 -10.10 -4.56 -17.64
N GLY A 117 -10.20 -3.41 -16.96
CA GLY A 117 -11.47 -2.82 -16.58
C GLY A 117 -11.85 -2.99 -15.12
N TYR A 118 -10.99 -3.52 -14.26
CA TYR A 118 -11.20 -3.50 -12.82
C TYR A 118 -10.86 -2.11 -12.25
N ASP A 119 -11.48 -1.78 -11.13
CA ASP A 119 -11.34 -0.48 -10.49
C ASP A 119 -10.40 -0.55 -9.28
N LEU A 120 -10.29 -1.74 -8.66
CA LEU A 120 -9.37 -2.05 -7.58
C LEU A 120 -8.83 -3.47 -7.73
N ILE A 121 -7.52 -3.61 -7.66
CA ILE A 121 -6.83 -4.90 -7.57
C ILE A 121 -6.19 -5.06 -6.20
N CYS A 122 -6.51 -6.15 -5.51
CA CYS A 122 -5.95 -6.51 -4.21
C CYS A 122 -4.93 -7.64 -4.36
N GLY A 123 -3.76 -7.47 -3.78
CA GLY A 123 -2.79 -8.56 -3.67
C GLY A 123 -3.25 -9.60 -2.65
N TRP A 124 -3.06 -10.87 -2.96
CA TRP A 124 -3.24 -11.99 -2.04
C TRP A 124 -1.92 -12.70 -1.81
N ARG A 125 -1.38 -12.57 -0.60
CA ARG A 125 -0.14 -13.23 -0.16
C ARG A 125 -0.38 -14.73 0.01
N PHE A 126 -0.44 -15.46 -1.12
CA PHE A 126 -0.83 -16.87 -1.14
C PHE A 126 0.13 -17.76 -0.34
N ASP A 127 1.44 -17.54 -0.53
CA ASP A 127 2.50 -18.27 0.20
C ASP A 127 3.20 -17.35 1.20
N ARG A 128 2.44 -17.00 2.25
CA ARG A 128 2.91 -16.09 3.29
C ARG A 128 4.02 -16.71 4.11
N LYS A 129 5.23 -16.12 4.06
CA LYS A 129 6.45 -16.63 4.73
C LYS A 129 6.61 -16.13 6.18
N ASP A 130 5.60 -15.54 6.77
CA ASP A 130 5.63 -15.12 8.17
C ASP A 130 5.69 -16.35 9.11
N LYS A 131 6.66 -16.34 10.03
CA LYS A 131 6.92 -17.43 11.00
C LYS A 131 5.82 -17.66 12.04
N LEU A 132 4.70 -16.92 12.02
CA LEU A 132 3.69 -16.99 13.07
C LEU A 132 2.42 -17.69 12.61
N ILE A 133 2.40 -19.01 12.78
CA ILE A 133 1.21 -19.87 12.64
C ILE A 133 0.02 -19.30 13.43
N ASN A 134 0.26 -18.65 14.59
CA ASN A 134 -0.76 -18.05 15.44
C ASN A 134 -1.48 -16.82 14.84
N ARG A 135 -0.98 -16.23 13.73
CA ARG A 135 -1.65 -15.09 13.05
C ARG A 135 -2.60 -15.52 11.93
N LYS A 136 -2.49 -16.76 11.43
CA LYS A 136 -3.33 -17.24 10.30
C LYS A 136 -4.78 -17.50 10.72
N ILE A 137 -5.03 -17.96 11.94
CA ILE A 137 -6.38 -18.30 12.42
C ILE A 137 -7.21 -17.04 12.72
N PRO A 138 -6.73 -16.06 13.52
CA PRO A 138 -7.47 -14.82 13.74
C PRO A 138 -7.77 -14.04 12.45
N SER A 139 -6.84 -14.02 11.50
CA SER A 139 -7.06 -13.30 10.23
C SER A 139 -8.15 -13.97 9.37
N LYS A 140 -8.23 -15.30 9.33
CA LYS A 140 -9.29 -16.01 8.60
C LYS A 140 -10.68 -15.76 9.19
N ILE A 141 -10.78 -15.73 10.52
CA ILE A 141 -12.05 -15.45 11.21
C ILE A 141 -12.47 -13.99 10.93
N ALA A 142 -11.53 -13.04 11.05
CA ALA A 142 -11.79 -11.63 10.75
C ALA A 142 -12.21 -11.44 9.29
N ASN A 143 -11.51 -12.05 8.33
CA ASN A 143 -11.86 -11.97 6.91
C ASN A 143 -13.26 -12.55 6.64
N LYS A 144 -13.62 -13.68 7.27
CA LYS A 144 -14.96 -14.27 7.13
C LYS A 144 -16.04 -13.37 7.70
N LEU A 145 -15.80 -12.73 8.85
CA LEU A 145 -16.72 -11.78 9.44
C LEU A 145 -16.93 -10.56 8.54
N ILE A 146 -15.84 -9.97 8.04
CA ILE A 146 -15.88 -8.86 7.09
C ILE A 146 -16.65 -9.26 5.84
N ALA A 147 -16.35 -10.41 5.25
CA ALA A 147 -17.04 -10.90 4.05
C ALA A 147 -18.55 -11.08 4.27
N ASN A 148 -18.98 -11.56 5.45
CA ASN A 148 -20.39 -11.74 5.75
C ASN A 148 -21.14 -10.41 5.91
N VAL A 149 -20.48 -9.40 6.48
CA VAL A 149 -21.09 -8.07 6.71
C VAL A 149 -21.10 -7.22 5.44
N THR A 150 -20.03 -7.30 4.63
CA THR A 150 -19.83 -6.42 3.48
C THR A 150 -20.20 -7.03 2.14
N GLY A 151 -20.43 -8.33 2.08
CA GLY A 151 -20.65 -9.08 0.84
C GLY A 151 -19.38 -9.28 -0.02
N LEU A 152 -18.28 -8.60 0.29
CA LEU A 152 -17.01 -8.70 -0.43
C LEU A 152 -16.21 -9.91 0.09
N LYS A 153 -15.84 -10.82 -0.80
CA LYS A 153 -15.08 -12.03 -0.45
C LYS A 153 -13.64 -11.89 -0.95
N LEU A 154 -12.70 -11.57 -0.05
CA LEU A 154 -11.26 -11.57 -0.30
C LEU A 154 -10.56 -12.55 0.64
N HIS A 155 -9.46 -13.13 0.17
CA HIS A 155 -8.61 -14.00 0.98
C HIS A 155 -7.67 -13.20 1.88
N ASP A 156 -7.24 -12.00 1.43
CA ASP A 156 -6.27 -11.17 2.15
C ASP A 156 -6.60 -9.66 2.08
N TYR A 157 -7.40 -9.18 3.03
CA TYR A 157 -7.68 -7.74 3.16
C TYR A 157 -6.45 -6.92 3.59
N GLY A 158 -5.49 -7.56 4.24
CA GLY A 158 -4.35 -6.91 4.87
C GLY A 158 -3.12 -6.77 3.99
N CYS A 159 -3.16 -7.19 2.72
CA CYS A 159 -2.06 -6.97 1.80
C CYS A 159 -1.96 -5.48 1.45
N SER A 160 -0.76 -4.90 1.60
CA SER A 160 -0.52 -3.50 1.26
C SER A 160 -0.37 -3.27 -0.25
N LEU A 161 0.06 -4.29 -1.00
CA LEU A 161 0.16 -4.19 -2.46
C LEU A 161 -1.23 -4.21 -3.08
N LYS A 162 -1.68 -3.03 -3.50
CA LYS A 162 -2.96 -2.80 -4.16
C LYS A 162 -2.79 -1.79 -5.30
N ALA A 163 -3.63 -1.90 -6.33
CA ALA A 163 -3.73 -0.91 -7.38
C ALA A 163 -5.17 -0.41 -7.49
N PHE A 164 -5.33 0.89 -7.61
CA PHE A 164 -6.61 1.58 -7.69
C PHE A 164 -6.65 2.45 -8.94
N LYS A 165 -7.80 2.60 -9.57
CA LYS A 165 -8.04 3.77 -10.39
C LYS A 165 -8.09 5.02 -9.51
N LYS A 166 -7.56 6.12 -10.01
CA LYS A 166 -7.51 7.39 -9.27
C LYS A 166 -8.92 7.85 -8.82
N GLU A 167 -9.91 7.71 -9.69
CA GLU A 167 -11.30 8.08 -9.39
C GLU A 167 -11.85 7.42 -8.11
N ILE A 168 -11.51 6.15 -7.86
CA ILE A 168 -11.94 5.42 -6.66
C ILE A 168 -11.27 5.99 -5.39
N ILE A 169 -10.01 6.41 -5.51
CA ILE A 169 -9.28 7.00 -4.37
C ILE A 169 -9.81 8.37 -4.00
N ASP A 170 -10.20 9.17 -4.99
CA ASP A 170 -10.71 10.52 -4.78
C ASP A 170 -12.06 10.53 -4.03
N ASP A 171 -12.87 9.48 -4.20
CA ASP A 171 -14.15 9.30 -3.52
C ASP A 171 -14.00 8.75 -2.08
N ILE A 172 -12.86 8.11 -1.76
CA ILE A 172 -12.63 7.49 -0.46
C ILE A 172 -11.93 8.44 0.50
N LYS A 173 -12.59 8.76 1.62
CA LYS A 173 -11.98 9.48 2.73
C LYS A 173 -11.41 8.53 3.77
N LEU A 174 -10.08 8.57 3.94
CA LEU A 174 -9.39 7.72 4.91
C LEU A 174 -9.24 8.44 6.27
N TYR A 175 -9.63 7.74 7.34
CA TYR A 175 -9.40 8.16 8.74
C TYR A 175 -9.23 6.93 9.65
N GLY A 176 -8.66 7.13 10.84
CA GLY A 176 -8.42 6.05 11.81
C GLY A 176 -7.55 4.93 11.23
N GLU A 177 -7.99 3.67 11.33
CA GLU A 177 -7.29 2.48 10.81
C GLU A 177 -7.92 1.93 9.52
N LEU A 178 -8.62 2.77 8.74
CA LEU A 178 -9.40 2.35 7.58
C LEU A 178 -8.58 1.88 6.37
N HIS A 179 -7.25 2.06 6.36
CA HIS A 179 -6.40 1.58 5.27
C HIS A 179 -6.57 0.07 4.97
N ARG A 180 -6.90 -0.75 5.99
CA ARG A 180 -7.17 -2.19 5.83
C ARG A 180 -8.52 -2.47 5.20
N PHE A 181 -9.45 -1.53 5.32
CA PHE A 181 -10.81 -1.63 4.81
C PHE A 181 -11.00 -0.91 3.48
N LEU A 182 -9.92 -0.40 2.86
CA LEU A 182 -9.97 0.21 1.53
C LEU A 182 -10.77 -0.61 0.51
N PRO A 183 -10.63 -1.95 0.42
CA PRO A 183 -11.43 -2.74 -0.51
C PRO A 183 -12.93 -2.71 -0.17
N VAL A 184 -13.27 -2.62 1.12
CA VAL A 184 -14.68 -2.53 1.55
C VAL A 184 -15.26 -1.17 1.19
N LEU A 185 -14.51 -0.08 1.43
CA LEU A 185 -14.94 1.27 1.06
C LEU A 185 -15.11 1.38 -0.46
N ALA A 186 -14.17 0.89 -1.23
CA ALA A 186 -14.28 0.84 -2.69
C ALA A 186 -15.49 0.01 -3.16
N ASN A 187 -15.80 -1.12 -2.50
CA ASN A 187 -16.97 -1.94 -2.82
C ASN A 187 -18.29 -1.20 -2.54
N ILE A 188 -18.35 -0.38 -1.50
CA ILE A 188 -19.51 0.46 -1.19
C ILE A 188 -19.75 1.49 -2.30
N GLU A 189 -18.68 2.06 -2.85
CA GLU A 189 -18.71 2.98 -4.01
C GLU A 189 -18.96 2.25 -5.36
N GLY A 190 -19.18 0.94 -5.33
CA GLY A 190 -19.52 0.16 -6.53
C GLY A 190 -18.32 -0.26 -7.39
N ALA A 191 -17.10 -0.18 -6.86
CA ALA A 191 -15.89 -0.57 -7.58
C ALA A 191 -15.88 -2.07 -7.95
N ARG A 192 -15.42 -2.37 -9.17
CA ARG A 192 -15.15 -3.75 -9.61
C ARG A 192 -13.81 -4.20 -9.05
N ILE A 193 -13.86 -5.12 -8.08
CA ILE A 193 -12.68 -5.56 -7.31
C ILE A 193 -12.25 -6.94 -7.77
N LYS A 194 -10.94 -7.11 -7.94
CA LYS A 194 -10.30 -8.42 -8.19
C LYS A 194 -9.16 -8.66 -7.21
N GLU A 195 -8.99 -9.89 -6.80
CA GLU A 195 -7.86 -10.33 -6.00
C GLU A 195 -6.92 -11.17 -6.86
N ILE A 196 -5.61 -10.93 -6.76
CA ILE A 196 -4.59 -11.68 -7.48
C ILE A 196 -3.52 -12.19 -6.52
N LYS A 197 -2.97 -13.37 -6.82
CA LYS A 197 -1.85 -13.92 -6.05
C LYS A 197 -0.61 -13.08 -6.30
N VAL A 198 0.06 -12.69 -5.22
CA VAL A 198 1.31 -11.92 -5.24
C VAL A 198 2.37 -12.62 -4.41
N ASN A 199 3.63 -12.37 -4.76
CA ASN A 199 4.76 -12.87 -4.01
C ASN A 199 4.88 -12.13 -2.66
N HIS A 200 5.30 -12.85 -1.64
CA HIS A 200 5.56 -12.27 -0.33
C HIS A 200 6.90 -12.77 0.21
N ARG A 201 7.79 -11.83 0.46
CA ARG A 201 9.14 -12.11 0.95
C ARG A 201 9.17 -12.08 2.48
N SER A 202 10.14 -12.76 3.08
CA SER A 202 10.43 -12.57 4.50
C SER A 202 11.05 -11.19 4.73
N ARG A 203 10.71 -10.53 5.85
CA ARG A 203 11.33 -9.26 6.24
C ARG A 203 12.84 -9.44 6.38
N GLN A 204 13.61 -8.56 5.77
CA GLN A 204 15.08 -8.59 5.77
C GLN A 204 15.66 -7.61 6.80
N TYR A 205 15.00 -6.45 7.03
CA TYR A 205 15.49 -5.38 7.89
C TYR A 205 14.44 -4.97 8.92
N GLY A 206 14.89 -4.37 10.02
CA GLY A 206 14.03 -3.80 11.05
C GLY A 206 13.21 -4.81 11.85
N THR A 207 12.36 -4.27 12.73
CA THR A 207 11.40 -5.01 13.54
C THR A 207 9.97 -4.64 13.16
N SER A 208 9.03 -5.62 13.24
CA SER A 208 7.61 -5.34 12.94
C SER A 208 7.04 -4.36 13.96
N THR A 209 6.52 -3.24 13.50
CA THR A 209 5.83 -2.23 14.32
C THR A 209 4.37 -2.59 14.61
N VAL A 210 3.83 -3.65 13.99
CA VAL A 210 2.45 -4.12 14.22
C VAL A 210 2.35 -4.81 15.56
N SER A 211 1.84 -4.11 16.57
CA SER A 211 1.52 -4.64 17.89
C SER A 211 0.07 -5.16 17.95
N TYR A 212 -0.18 -6.13 18.83
CA TYR A 212 -1.54 -6.66 19.09
C TYR A 212 -2.49 -5.65 19.73
N THR A 213 -1.96 -4.55 20.29
CA THR A 213 -2.77 -3.49 20.95
C THR A 213 -3.68 -2.73 19.99
N HIS A 214 -3.48 -2.82 18.68
CA HIS A 214 -4.33 -2.17 17.67
C HIS A 214 -5.55 -3.01 17.23
N LEU A 215 -5.75 -4.17 17.84
CA LEU A 215 -6.90 -5.05 17.54
C LEU A 215 -8.09 -4.85 18.50
N THR A 216 -7.97 -4.00 19.49
CA THR A 216 -9.10 -3.63 20.36
C THR A 216 -9.95 -2.58 19.67
N LEU A 217 -11.18 -2.94 19.30
CA LEU A 217 -12.22 -1.99 18.96
C LEU A 217 -12.35 -0.98 20.12
N PRO A 218 -12.45 0.33 19.84
CA PRO A 218 -12.76 1.30 20.90
C PRO A 218 -14.17 0.99 21.44
N THR A 219 -14.22 0.39 22.63
CA THR A 219 -15.48 0.06 23.35
C THR A 219 -15.90 1.19 24.27
N THR A 220 -15.61 2.44 23.97
CA THR A 220 -16.13 3.59 24.71
C THR A 220 -16.92 4.48 23.78
N PHE A 221 -18.20 4.18 23.64
CA PHE A 221 -19.20 5.23 23.43
C PHE A 221 -19.32 5.96 24.77
N GLY A 222 -18.63 7.10 24.92
CA GLY A 222 -18.89 8.02 26.01
C GLY A 222 -20.29 8.63 25.80
N VAL A 223 -21.11 8.49 26.81
CA VAL A 223 -22.39 9.18 26.98
C VAL A 223 -22.12 10.68 27.13
#